data_865a29c31d137e7e9e5d9616b8b51497
#
_entry.id   865a29c31d137e7e9e5d9616b8b51497
#
_cell.length_a   1.000
_cell.length_b   1.000
_cell.length_c   1.000
_cell.angle_alpha   90.00
_cell.angle_beta   90.00
_cell.angle_gamma   90.00
#
_symmetry.space_group_name_H-M   'P 1'
#
loop_
_entity.id
_entity.type
_entity.pdbx_description
1 polymer ?
#
loop_
_entity_poly.entity_id
_entity_poly.type
_entity_poly.pdbx_seq_one_letter_code
_entity_poly.pdbx_strand_id
1 'polypeptide(L)'
;MIEYIKGEIVELTPARMILECGGIGYELNISLTTYSAFNGKQTGKLFVYEVIREDAHLLFGFAERMERELFLLLTSVSEIGRAHV
;
A
#
# COMPACT_ATOMS: atom_id res chain seq x y z
N MET A 1 0.41 13.04 -5.30
CA MET A 1 0.22 11.59 -5.11
C MET A 1 1.53 10.96 -4.62
N ILE A 2 1.44 10.02 -3.70
CA ILE A 2 2.63 9.35 -3.18
C ILE A 2 2.98 8.18 -4.10
N GLU A 3 4.19 8.17 -4.62
CA GLU A 3 4.66 7.09 -5.50
C GLU A 3 5.14 5.90 -4.69
N TYR A 4 5.99 6.15 -3.71
CA TYR A 4 6.49 5.12 -2.81
C TYR A 4 6.89 5.74 -1.47
N ILE A 5 7.01 4.88 -0.45
CA ILE A 5 7.54 5.28 0.85
C ILE A 5 8.64 4.29 1.18
N LYS A 6 9.79 4.82 1.60
CA LYS A 6 10.95 4.02 1.98
C LYS A 6 11.35 4.41 3.40
N GLY A 7 11.50 3.42 4.28
CA GLY A 7 11.84 3.71 5.66
C GLY A 7 12.05 2.45 6.48
N GLU A 8 11.95 2.61 7.80
CA GLU A 8 12.09 1.52 8.75
C GLU A 8 10.74 0.86 9.00
N ILE A 9 10.74 -0.47 9.06
CA ILE A 9 9.54 -1.22 9.39
C ILE A 9 9.42 -1.26 10.91
N VAL A 10 8.47 -0.50 11.42
CA VAL A 10 8.24 -0.41 12.86
C VAL A 10 7.31 -1.51 13.33
N GLU A 11 6.34 -1.87 12.53
CA GLU A 11 5.38 -2.93 12.83
C GLU A 11 4.97 -3.62 11.55
N LEU A 12 4.84 -4.94 11.60
CA LEU A 12 4.44 -5.73 10.44
C LEU A 12 3.47 -6.82 10.87
N THR A 13 2.28 -6.80 10.27
CA THR A 13 1.28 -7.86 10.42
C THR A 13 0.88 -8.35 9.03
N PRO A 14 0.17 -9.48 8.91
CA PRO A 14 -0.24 -9.97 7.59
C PRO A 14 -1.11 -9.02 6.77
N ALA A 15 -1.72 -8.03 7.42
CA ALA A 15 -2.63 -7.09 6.73
C ALA A 15 -2.12 -5.65 6.74
N ARG A 16 -1.07 -5.35 7.51
CA ARG A 16 -0.69 -3.96 7.75
C ARG A 16 0.80 -3.82 8.04
N MET A 17 1.37 -2.74 7.57
CA MET A 17 2.74 -2.35 7.89
C MET A 17 2.77 -0.91 8.36
N ILE A 18 3.53 -0.64 9.42
CA ILE A 18 3.86 0.72 9.82
C ILE A 18 5.29 0.97 9.37
N LEU A 19 5.45 1.96 8.49
CA LEU A 19 6.74 2.32 7.93
C LEU A 19 7.09 3.73 8.39
N GLU A 20 8.22 3.88 9.05
CA GLU A 20 8.65 5.19 9.54
C GLU A 20 9.64 5.83 8.58
N CYS A 21 9.33 7.04 8.15
CA CYS A 21 10.15 7.81 7.24
C CYS A 21 10.22 9.25 7.74
N GLY A 22 11.42 9.73 8.04
CA GLY A 22 11.61 11.10 8.51
C GLY A 22 10.89 11.43 9.81
N GLY A 23 10.74 10.46 10.71
CA GLY A 23 10.05 10.66 11.98
C GLY A 23 8.53 10.54 11.89
N ILE A 24 7.99 10.20 10.72
CA ILE A 24 6.56 10.02 10.52
C ILE A 24 6.27 8.55 10.29
N GLY A 25 5.30 8.00 11.02
CA GLY A 25 4.86 6.62 10.83
C GLY A 25 3.68 6.56 9.87
N TYR A 26 3.84 5.83 8.78
CA TYR A 26 2.78 5.63 7.79
C TYR A 26 2.19 4.24 7.96
N GLU A 27 0.88 4.17 8.08
CA GLU A 27 0.17 2.90 8.11
C GLU A 27 -0.22 2.51 6.70
N LEU A 28 0.25 1.36 6.25
CA LEU A 28 0.00 0.85 4.91
C LEU A 28 -0.77 -0.46 5.01
N ASN A 29 -1.86 -0.55 4.27
CA ASN A 29 -2.59 -1.81 4.10
C ASN A 29 -1.84 -2.65 3.07
N ILE A 30 -1.55 -3.90 3.39
CA ILE A 30 -0.74 -4.77 2.55
C ILE A 30 -1.41 -6.12 2.33
N SER A 31 -0.95 -6.82 1.29
CA SER A 31 -1.37 -8.20 1.01
C SER A 31 -0.46 -9.19 1.74
N LEU A 32 -0.89 -10.45 1.78
CA LEU A 32 -0.05 -11.53 2.31
C LEU A 32 1.25 -11.68 1.52
N THR A 33 1.20 -11.45 0.22
CA THR A 33 2.39 -11.49 -0.64
C THR A 33 3.41 -10.44 -0.18
N THR A 34 2.95 -9.24 0.07
CA THR A 34 3.81 -8.15 0.56
C THR A 34 4.35 -8.47 1.96
N TYR A 35 3.48 -8.98 2.83
CA TYR A 35 3.90 -9.40 4.16
C TYR A 35 5.03 -10.42 4.09
N SER A 36 4.87 -11.44 3.26
CA SER A 36 5.90 -12.47 3.10
C SER A 36 7.21 -11.91 2.58
N ALA A 37 7.12 -10.93 1.67
CA ALA A 37 8.31 -10.31 1.08
C ALA A 37 9.14 -9.53 2.11
N PHE A 38 8.50 -8.97 3.14
CA PHE A 38 9.15 -8.13 4.13
C PHE A 38 9.30 -8.78 5.50
N ASN A 39 8.78 -9.97 5.70
CA ASN A 39 8.90 -10.65 6.99
C ASN A 39 10.36 -10.88 7.34
N GLY A 40 10.76 -10.41 8.52
CA GLY A 40 12.14 -10.51 8.98
C GLY A 40 13.05 -9.38 8.53
N LYS A 41 12.55 -8.45 7.74
CA LYS A 41 13.33 -7.30 7.29
C LYS A 41 13.08 -6.09 8.19
N GLN A 42 14.08 -5.23 8.33
CA GLN A 42 14.01 -4.04 9.18
C GLN A 42 13.68 -2.77 8.40
N THR A 43 13.92 -2.78 7.09
CA THR A 43 13.65 -1.64 6.22
C THR A 43 12.90 -2.12 5.00
N GLY A 44 12.20 -1.20 4.36
CA GLY A 44 11.48 -1.54 3.14
C GLY A 44 11.13 -0.32 2.32
N LYS A 45 10.82 -0.60 1.07
CA LYS A 45 10.30 0.37 0.12
C LYS A 45 9.02 -0.21 -0.44
N LEU A 46 7.91 0.50 -0.24
CA LEU A 46 6.63 0.06 -0.76
C LEU A 46 6.09 1.08 -1.74
N PHE A 47 5.59 0.59 -2.87
CA PHE A 47 4.87 1.43 -3.82
C PHE A 47 3.47 1.64 -3.31
N VAL A 48 2.98 2.87 -3.39
CA VAL A 48 1.78 3.29 -2.68
C VAL A 48 0.65 3.62 -3.64
N TYR A 49 -0.54 3.18 -3.26
CA TYR A 49 -1.79 3.65 -3.83
C TYR A 49 -2.58 4.33 -2.72
N GLU A 50 -2.94 5.56 -2.98
CA GLU A 50 -3.56 6.44 -2.00
C GLU A 50 -5.04 6.59 -2.31
N VAL A 51 -5.90 6.33 -1.32
CA VAL A 51 -7.34 6.51 -1.45
C VAL A 51 -7.76 7.59 -0.46
N ILE A 52 -8.26 8.71 -0.98
CA ILE A 52 -8.72 9.82 -0.18
C ILE A 52 -10.23 9.92 -0.32
N ARG A 53 -10.93 9.83 0.80
CA ARG A 53 -12.39 9.97 0.88
C ARG A 53 -12.72 11.04 1.91
N GLU A 54 -13.97 11.45 1.98
CA GLU A 54 -14.44 12.44 2.95
C GLU A 54 -14.07 12.06 4.38
N ASP A 55 -14.22 10.78 4.71
CA ASP A 55 -14.08 10.30 6.08
C ASP A 55 -12.84 9.41 6.28
N ALA A 56 -12.02 9.22 5.26
CA ALA A 56 -10.88 8.32 5.37
C ALA A 56 -9.76 8.66 4.39
N HIS A 57 -8.54 8.42 4.82
CA HIS A 57 -7.35 8.52 3.98
C HIS A 57 -6.60 7.20 4.15
N LEU A 58 -6.65 6.35 3.13
CA LEU A 58 -6.07 5.01 3.18
C LEU A 58 -4.85 4.93 2.27
N LEU A 59 -3.82 4.23 2.76
CA LEU A 59 -2.64 3.92 1.96
C LEU A 59 -2.55 2.42 1.78
N PHE A 60 -2.35 2.00 0.54
CA PHE A 60 -2.11 0.60 0.21
C PHE A 60 -0.68 0.47 -0.28
N GLY A 61 0.06 -0.50 0.26
CA GLY A 61 1.46 -0.71 -0.06
C GLY A 61 1.72 -2.00 -0.81
N PHE A 62 2.59 -1.92 -1.80
CA PHE A 62 2.95 -3.06 -2.66
C PHE A 62 4.46 -3.20 -2.71
N ALA A 63 4.94 -4.44 -2.66
CA ALA A 63 6.37 -4.72 -2.72
C ALA A 63 6.96 -4.32 -4.07
N GLU A 64 6.17 -4.42 -5.14
CA GLU A 64 6.62 -4.11 -6.49
C GLU A 64 5.64 -3.19 -7.21
N ARG A 65 6.19 -2.35 -8.09
CA ARG A 65 5.37 -1.42 -8.86
C ARG A 65 4.34 -2.14 -9.72
N MET A 66 4.71 -3.28 -10.30
CA MET A 66 3.81 -4.04 -11.15
C MET A 66 2.56 -4.51 -10.40
N GLU A 67 2.72 -4.91 -9.15
CA GLU A 67 1.58 -5.31 -8.31
C GLU A 67 0.62 -4.13 -8.12
N ARG A 68 1.16 -2.95 -7.87
CA ARG A 68 0.35 -1.74 -7.71
C ARG A 68 -0.40 -1.42 -9.01
N GLU A 69 0.29 -1.49 -10.14
CA GLU A 69 -0.33 -1.19 -11.44
C GLU A 69 -1.46 -2.17 -11.75
N LEU A 70 -1.26 -3.45 -11.44
CA LEU A 70 -2.29 -4.45 -11.62
C LEU A 70 -3.50 -4.19 -10.73
N PHE A 71 -3.26 -3.82 -9.47
CA PHE A 71 -4.32 -3.48 -8.53
C PHE A 71 -5.14 -2.29 -9.05
N LEU A 72 -4.46 -1.25 -9.54
CA LEU A 72 -5.11 -0.06 -10.09
C LEU A 72 -5.98 -0.42 -11.30
N LEU A 73 -5.48 -1.27 -12.16
CA LEU A 73 -6.19 -1.70 -13.35
C LEU A 73 -7.48 -2.46 -12.98
N LEU A 74 -7.39 -3.37 -12.04
CA LEU A 74 -8.55 -4.14 -11.57
C LEU A 74 -9.58 -3.24 -10.90
N THR A 75 -9.13 -2.27 -10.12
CA THR A 75 -10.01 -1.32 -9.44
C THR A 75 -10.71 -0.41 -10.47
N SER A 76 -9.99 0.07 -11.48
CA SER A 76 -10.55 0.88 -12.54
C SER A 76 -11.64 0.14 -13.31
N VAL A 77 -11.39 -1.11 -13.64
CA VAL A 77 -12.38 -1.94 -14.35
C VAL A 77 -13.63 -2.10 -13.50
N SER A 78 -13.48 -2.34 -12.20
CA SER A 78 -14.62 -2.44 -11.29
C SER A 78 -15.42 -1.15 -11.23
N GLU A 79 -14.74 -0.02 -11.17
CA GLU A 79 -15.39 1.30 -11.11
C GLU A 79 -16.15 1.59 -12.41
N ILE A 80 -15.55 1.30 -13.54
CA ILE A 80 -16.20 1.46 -14.84
C ILE A 80 -17.44 0.58 -14.91
N GLY A 81 -17.36 -0.65 -14.48
CA GLY A 81 -18.50 -1.56 -14.42
C GLY A 81 -19.64 -1.01 -13.58
N ARG A 82 -19.33 -0.43 -12.43
CA ARG A 82 -20.32 0.19 -11.55
C ARG A 82 -20.96 1.41 -12.19
N ALA A 83 -20.17 2.20 -12.90
CA ALA A 83 -20.66 3.42 -13.53
C ALA A 83 -21.65 3.12 -14.66
N HIS A 84 -21.57 1.95 -15.26
CA HIS A 84 -22.46 1.53 -16.34
C HIS A 84 -23.72 0.80 -15.87
N VAL A 85 -23.80 0.50 -14.60
CA VAL A 85 -24.97 -0.08 -13.97
C VAL A 85 -25.87 1.01 -13.41
#